data_e04cf30ab88701df702531d66efcf7a0
#
_entry.id   e04cf30ab88701df702531d66efcf7a0
#
_cell.length_a   1.000
_cell.length_b   1.000
_cell.length_c   1.000
_cell.angle_alpha   90.00
_cell.angle_beta   90.00
_cell.angle_gamma   90.00
#
_symmetry.space_group_name_H-M   'P 1'
#
loop_
_entity.id
_entity.type
_entity.pdbx_description
1 polymer ?
#
loop_
_entity_poly.entity_id
_entity_poly.type
_entity_poly.pdbx_seq_one_letter_code
_entity_poly.pdbx_strand_id
1 'polypeptide(L)'
;KLTYFSPVHLDFQIIHDDKPTPDVEERVHIGNLPIMVRSAQCNLHANHISHLCADDDRKLSPQTSPEDADRLTELLRRAGEDPLDPGGYFIINGTERVLISMEDLAPNRVTVEKNKKYAHETEVAKIFSQKDGVRKPLNIEKRRDGMLMVKIPSAGTTPIPVVLLMRSLGMENDKEIFTAIAGPAEAMKYT
;
A
#
# COMPACT_ATOMS: atom_id res chain seq x y z
N LYS A 1 22.51 -5.78 19.00
CA LYS A 1 21.76 -4.91 18.05
C LYS A 1 20.46 -4.49 18.75
N LEU A 2 20.20 -3.18 18.78
CA LEU A 2 19.07 -2.59 19.51
C LEU A 2 17.81 -2.52 18.61
N THR A 3 17.40 -3.64 18.04
CA THR A 3 16.17 -3.72 17.24
C THR A 3 15.24 -4.74 17.90
N TYR A 4 14.01 -4.31 18.15
CA TYR A 4 12.95 -5.19 18.66
C TYR A 4 12.21 -5.84 17.49
N PHE A 5 12.36 -7.16 17.35
CA PHE A 5 11.82 -7.92 16.22
C PHE A 5 11.41 -9.34 16.62
N SER A 6 10.66 -9.98 15.73
CA SER A 6 10.37 -11.42 15.74
C SER A 6 10.98 -12.08 14.50
N PRO A 7 11.61 -13.27 14.62
CA PRO A 7 12.07 -14.02 13.46
C PRO A 7 10.87 -14.54 12.64
N VAL A 8 11.00 -14.48 11.32
CA VAL A 8 10.01 -15.01 10.40
C VAL A 8 10.56 -16.26 9.74
N HIS A 9 9.81 -17.34 9.84
CA HIS A 9 10.13 -18.63 9.25
C HIS A 9 9.10 -18.96 8.17
N LEU A 10 9.53 -19.66 7.15
CA LEU A 10 8.70 -20.11 6.03
C LEU A 10 8.91 -21.60 5.81
N ASP A 11 7.80 -22.32 5.63
CA ASP A 11 7.80 -23.67 5.10
C ASP A 11 7.48 -23.59 3.60
N PHE A 12 8.30 -24.21 2.75
CA PHE A 12 8.08 -24.19 1.31
C PHE A 12 8.39 -25.53 0.67
N GLN A 13 7.74 -25.80 -0.45
CA GLN A 13 7.95 -26.98 -1.27
C GLN A 13 8.17 -26.55 -2.71
N ILE A 14 9.18 -27.11 -3.34
CA ILE A 14 9.46 -26.84 -4.76
C ILE A 14 8.51 -27.65 -5.63
N ILE A 15 7.92 -27.02 -6.64
CA ILE A 15 7.09 -27.66 -7.65
C ILE A 15 7.89 -27.67 -8.95
N HIS A 16 8.14 -28.83 -9.51
CA HIS A 16 8.81 -29.01 -10.79
C HIS A 16 7.87 -29.75 -11.75
N ASP A 17 7.62 -29.19 -12.94
CA ASP A 17 6.69 -29.73 -13.95
C ASP A 17 5.30 -30.07 -13.35
N ASP A 18 4.70 -29.16 -12.61
CA ASP A 18 3.43 -29.29 -11.89
C ASP A 18 3.39 -30.46 -10.87
N LYS A 19 4.54 -31.00 -10.51
CA LYS A 19 4.66 -32.01 -9.47
C LYS A 19 5.44 -31.48 -8.29
N PRO A 20 4.87 -31.57 -7.08
CA PRO A 20 5.58 -31.19 -5.87
C PRO A 20 6.75 -32.17 -5.65
N THR A 21 7.89 -31.63 -5.24
CA THR A 21 9.00 -32.49 -4.78
C THR A 21 8.60 -33.15 -3.44
N PRO A 22 9.13 -34.36 -3.14
CA PRO A 22 8.80 -35.04 -1.87
C PRO A 22 9.32 -34.29 -0.65
N ASP A 23 10.34 -33.44 -0.81
CA ASP A 23 11.00 -32.74 0.27
C ASP A 23 10.33 -31.39 0.53
N VAL A 24 9.91 -31.19 1.77
CA VAL A 24 9.42 -29.90 2.28
C VAL A 24 10.52 -29.29 3.13
N GLU A 25 10.96 -28.11 2.76
CA GLU A 25 11.88 -27.32 3.59
C GLU A 25 11.09 -26.63 4.69
N GLU A 26 11.27 -27.06 5.94
CA GLU A 26 10.52 -26.56 7.08
C GLU A 26 11.31 -25.51 7.87
N ARG A 27 10.62 -24.49 8.36
CA ARG A 27 11.14 -23.47 9.27
C ARG A 27 12.40 -22.75 8.78
N VAL A 28 12.49 -22.52 7.48
CA VAL A 28 13.60 -21.73 6.91
C VAL A 28 13.49 -20.29 7.36
N HIS A 29 14.49 -19.78 8.06
CA HIS A 29 14.53 -18.39 8.52
C HIS A 29 14.71 -17.45 7.32
N ILE A 30 13.70 -16.65 7.00
CA ILE A 30 13.71 -15.72 5.85
C ILE A 30 14.01 -14.28 6.24
N GLY A 31 13.90 -13.93 7.52
CA GLY A 31 14.20 -12.57 7.98
C GLY A 31 13.65 -12.28 9.37
N ASN A 32 13.83 -11.04 9.78
CA ASN A 32 13.37 -10.52 11.06
C ASN A 32 12.36 -9.38 10.81
N LEU A 33 11.17 -9.50 11.37
CA LEU A 33 10.12 -8.50 11.28
C LEU A 33 10.13 -7.62 12.52
N PRO A 34 10.36 -6.31 12.43
CA PRO A 34 10.21 -5.41 13.57
C PRO A 34 8.79 -5.48 14.14
N ILE A 35 8.69 -5.53 15.46
CA ILE A 35 7.41 -5.57 16.17
C ILE A 35 7.11 -4.21 16.76
N MET A 36 5.89 -3.72 16.53
CA MET A 36 5.42 -2.48 17.12
C MET A 36 5.22 -2.67 18.63
N VAL A 37 5.82 -1.78 19.40
CA VAL A 37 5.73 -1.82 20.87
C VAL A 37 4.28 -1.72 21.32
N ARG A 38 3.86 -2.57 22.23
CA ARG A 38 2.49 -2.76 22.75
C ARG A 38 1.45 -3.22 21.74
N SER A 39 1.85 -3.64 20.55
CA SER A 39 0.92 -4.33 19.63
C SER A 39 0.55 -5.73 20.18
N ALA A 40 -0.46 -6.35 19.56
CA ALA A 40 -0.93 -7.68 19.95
C ALA A 40 0.16 -8.78 19.91
N GLN A 41 1.22 -8.59 19.14
CA GLN A 41 2.37 -9.49 19.03
C GLN A 41 3.56 -9.08 19.94
N CYS A 42 3.43 -7.97 20.66
CA CYS A 42 4.46 -7.48 21.54
C CYS A 42 4.43 -8.22 22.88
N ASN A 43 5.62 -8.53 23.43
CA ASN A 43 5.73 -9.16 24.76
C ASN A 43 5.17 -8.28 25.89
N LEU A 44 5.10 -6.96 25.68
CA LEU A 44 4.53 -6.00 26.64
C LEU A 44 3.01 -5.87 26.51
N HIS A 45 2.38 -6.60 25.60
CA HIS A 45 0.94 -6.62 25.48
C HIS A 45 0.29 -7.37 26.66
N ALA A 46 -0.92 -6.95 27.03
CA ALA A 46 -1.66 -7.52 28.15
C ALA A 46 -1.78 -9.06 28.14
N ASN A 47 -1.81 -9.67 26.94
CA ASN A 47 -1.90 -11.11 26.75
C ASN A 47 -0.58 -11.86 26.96
N HIS A 48 0.55 -11.16 26.95
CA HIS A 48 1.89 -11.79 26.95
C HIS A 48 2.76 -11.39 28.13
N ILE A 49 2.48 -10.25 28.75
CA ILE A 49 3.34 -9.68 29.80
C ILE A 49 3.44 -10.55 31.06
N SER A 50 2.41 -11.34 31.36
CA SER A 50 2.43 -12.28 32.48
C SER A 50 3.54 -13.30 32.37
N HIS A 51 3.90 -13.74 31.16
CA HIS A 51 5.01 -14.65 30.92
C HIS A 51 6.39 -14.06 31.26
N LEU A 52 6.56 -12.74 31.13
CA LEU A 52 7.82 -12.04 31.47
C LEU A 52 8.06 -11.97 32.99
N CYS A 53 7.00 -11.92 33.75
CA CYS A 53 7.05 -11.75 35.20
C CYS A 53 6.92 -13.06 35.99
N ALA A 54 6.84 -14.23 35.29
CA ALA A 54 6.60 -15.54 35.87
C ALA A 54 5.32 -15.59 36.74
N ASP A 55 4.36 -14.75 36.45
CA ASP A 55 3.05 -14.71 37.08
C ASP A 55 2.05 -15.63 36.36
N ASP A 56 0.87 -15.81 36.98
CA ASP A 56 -0.23 -16.60 36.49
C ASP A 56 -0.58 -16.30 35.02
N ASP A 57 -0.84 -17.33 34.22
CA ASP A 57 -1.20 -17.27 32.77
C ASP A 57 -2.56 -16.63 32.48
N ARG A 58 -3.13 -15.89 33.41
CA ARG A 58 -4.39 -15.18 33.25
C ARG A 58 -4.28 -14.10 32.18
N LYS A 59 -5.11 -14.21 31.16
CA LYS A 59 -5.28 -13.15 30.16
C LYS A 59 -5.90 -11.91 30.77
N LEU A 60 -5.26 -10.77 30.61
CA LEU A 60 -5.73 -9.49 31.10
C LEU A 60 -6.61 -8.79 30.05
N SER A 61 -7.67 -8.15 30.51
CA SER A 61 -8.57 -7.35 29.68
C SER A 61 -8.66 -5.90 30.20
N PRO A 62 -7.61 -5.11 30.09
CA PRO A 62 -7.52 -3.78 30.71
C PRO A 62 -8.54 -2.76 30.17
N GLN A 63 -9.15 -3.06 29.03
CA GLN A 63 -10.20 -2.22 28.43
C GLN A 63 -11.59 -2.46 29.07
N THR A 64 -11.78 -3.62 29.71
CA THR A 64 -13.06 -4.05 30.28
C THR A 64 -13.07 -4.07 31.79
N SER A 65 -11.92 -4.27 32.43
CA SER A 65 -11.78 -4.38 33.89
C SER A 65 -10.75 -3.38 34.43
N PRO A 66 -11.14 -2.51 35.39
CA PRO A 66 -10.20 -1.61 36.06
C PRO A 66 -9.09 -2.37 36.81
N GLU A 67 -9.43 -3.52 37.41
CA GLU A 67 -8.48 -4.37 38.15
C GLU A 67 -7.40 -4.93 37.22
N ASP A 68 -7.76 -5.31 35.98
CA ASP A 68 -6.80 -5.77 35.00
C ASP A 68 -5.89 -4.62 34.49
N ALA A 69 -6.40 -3.39 34.46
CA ALA A 69 -5.60 -2.21 34.12
C ALA A 69 -4.53 -1.90 35.19
N ASP A 70 -4.93 -1.96 36.47
CA ASP A 70 -3.99 -1.77 37.60
C ASP A 70 -2.94 -2.89 37.65
N ARG A 71 -3.39 -4.13 37.40
CA ARG A 71 -2.48 -5.29 37.32
C ARG A 71 -1.49 -5.15 36.15
N LEU A 72 -1.93 -4.73 34.97
CA LEU A 72 -1.06 -4.47 33.82
C LEU A 72 -0.01 -3.41 34.16
N THR A 73 -0.43 -2.33 34.83
CA THR A 73 0.47 -1.27 35.30
C THR A 73 1.56 -1.80 36.23
N GLU A 74 1.18 -2.66 37.16
CA GLU A 74 2.13 -3.27 38.10
C GLU A 74 3.10 -4.24 37.38
N LEU A 75 2.60 -5.06 36.44
CA LEU A 75 3.45 -5.97 35.66
C LEU A 75 4.45 -5.21 34.78
N LEU A 76 4.04 -4.09 34.16
CA LEU A 76 4.94 -3.22 33.40
C LEU A 76 6.06 -2.65 34.29
N ARG A 77 5.72 -2.17 35.50
CA ARG A 77 6.73 -1.69 36.46
C ARG A 77 7.72 -2.78 36.86
N ARG A 78 7.22 -3.99 37.11
CA ARG A 78 8.09 -5.15 37.42
C ARG A 78 8.99 -5.53 36.26
N ALA A 79 8.52 -5.41 35.05
CA ALA A 79 9.31 -5.62 33.84
C ALA A 79 10.34 -4.50 33.58
N GLY A 80 10.31 -3.41 34.35
CA GLY A 80 11.20 -2.25 34.18
C GLY A 80 10.72 -1.27 33.08
N GLU A 81 9.44 -1.37 32.68
CA GLU A 81 8.85 -0.57 31.63
C GLU A 81 7.98 0.58 32.20
N ASP A 82 7.89 1.68 31.46
CA ASP A 82 7.02 2.80 31.85
C ASP A 82 5.54 2.48 31.53
N PRO A 83 4.66 2.39 32.54
CA PRO A 83 3.24 2.16 32.30
C PRO A 83 2.56 3.24 31.48
N LEU A 84 3.09 4.48 31.48
CA LEU A 84 2.54 5.63 30.76
C LEU A 84 2.96 5.67 29.28
N ASP A 85 3.91 4.83 28.86
CA ASP A 85 4.30 4.74 27.47
C ASP A 85 3.11 4.24 26.63
N PRO A 86 2.60 5.01 25.63
CA PRO A 86 1.47 4.61 24.81
C PRO A 86 1.79 3.46 23.84
N GLY A 87 3.07 3.20 23.54
CA GLY A 87 3.47 2.29 22.47
C GLY A 87 3.15 2.83 21.08
N GLY A 88 2.99 1.94 20.09
CA GLY A 88 2.65 2.32 18.72
C GLY A 88 3.85 2.72 17.87
N TYR A 89 5.05 2.49 18.33
CA TYR A 89 6.31 2.76 17.64
C TYR A 89 7.17 1.51 17.52
N PHE A 90 8.18 1.58 16.67
CA PHE A 90 9.17 0.51 16.47
C PHE A 90 10.54 0.96 16.99
N ILE A 91 11.32 0.01 17.49
CA ILE A 91 12.71 0.24 17.88
C ILE A 91 13.59 -0.42 16.83
N ILE A 92 14.31 0.38 16.04
CA ILE A 92 15.19 -0.08 14.98
C ILE A 92 16.58 0.53 15.17
N ASN A 93 17.57 -0.31 15.40
CA ASN A 93 18.95 0.10 15.69
C ASN A 93 19.07 1.14 16.81
N GLY A 94 18.24 0.99 17.85
CA GLY A 94 18.21 1.88 19.01
C GLY A 94 17.47 3.22 18.77
N THR A 95 16.82 3.38 17.64
CA THR A 95 16.05 4.58 17.30
C THR A 95 14.56 4.24 17.26
N GLU A 96 13.75 5.08 17.88
CA GLU A 96 12.30 5.01 17.80
C GLU A 96 11.81 5.45 16.40
N ARG A 97 10.98 4.63 15.79
CA ARG A 97 10.42 4.87 14.45
C ARG A 97 8.90 4.71 14.47
N VAL A 98 8.20 5.60 13.80
CA VAL A 98 6.74 5.58 13.67
C VAL A 98 6.38 5.42 12.20
N LEU A 99 5.36 4.60 11.92
CA LEU A 99 4.74 4.55 10.60
C LEU A 99 3.72 5.69 10.49
N ILE A 100 3.95 6.56 9.51
CA ILE A 100 3.03 7.66 9.22
C ILE A 100 2.02 7.17 8.20
N SER A 101 0.73 7.30 8.51
CA SER A 101 -0.34 7.04 7.55
C SER A 101 -0.24 8.03 6.40
N MET A 102 -0.30 7.53 5.18
CA MET A 102 -0.26 8.34 3.96
C MET A 102 -1.55 8.11 3.18
N GLU A 103 -2.20 9.21 2.80
CA GLU A 103 -3.33 9.19 1.87
C GLU A 103 -2.83 9.52 0.47
N ASP A 104 -3.22 8.74 -0.51
CA ASP A 104 -2.85 8.93 -1.91
C ASP A 104 -4.01 8.55 -2.84
N LEU A 105 -3.97 9.02 -4.07
CA LEU A 105 -4.97 8.71 -5.08
C LEU A 105 -4.99 7.20 -5.37
N ALA A 106 -6.19 6.64 -5.43
CA ALA A 106 -6.36 5.23 -5.76
C ALA A 106 -5.77 4.93 -7.15
N PRO A 107 -4.98 3.86 -7.30
CA PRO A 107 -4.45 3.46 -8.59
C PRO A 107 -5.57 3.00 -9.53
N ASN A 108 -5.30 3.06 -10.83
CA ASN A 108 -6.20 2.62 -11.91
C ASN A 108 -7.58 3.32 -11.93
N ARG A 109 -7.67 4.52 -11.32
CA ARG A 109 -8.85 5.39 -11.39
C ARG A 109 -8.53 6.67 -12.14
N VAL A 110 -9.41 7.02 -13.08
CA VAL A 110 -9.31 8.29 -13.82
C VAL A 110 -9.91 9.41 -12.98
N THR A 111 -9.16 10.50 -12.81
CA THR A 111 -9.63 11.74 -12.22
C THR A 111 -9.56 12.85 -13.27
N VAL A 112 -10.60 13.65 -13.40
CA VAL A 112 -10.63 14.79 -14.32
C VAL A 112 -10.60 16.08 -13.50
N GLU A 113 -9.65 16.95 -13.82
CA GLU A 113 -9.44 18.23 -13.16
C GLU A 113 -9.33 19.36 -14.18
N LYS A 114 -9.68 20.57 -13.76
CA LYS A 114 -9.35 21.77 -14.52
C LYS A 114 -7.92 22.18 -14.22
N ASN A 115 -7.11 22.31 -15.26
CA ASN A 115 -5.71 22.74 -15.13
C ASN A 115 -5.64 24.27 -15.06
N LYS A 116 -5.38 24.80 -13.87
CA LYS A 116 -5.20 26.24 -13.62
C LYS A 116 -3.82 26.78 -14.03
N LYS A 117 -2.92 25.91 -14.49
CA LYS A 117 -1.51 26.26 -14.76
C LYS A 117 -1.32 27.10 -16.01
N TYR A 118 -2.28 27.12 -16.90
CA TYR A 118 -2.28 27.93 -18.12
C TYR A 118 -3.37 29.01 -18.02
N ALA A 119 -3.13 30.18 -18.61
CA ALA A 119 -4.05 31.32 -18.61
C ALA A 119 -5.48 31.00 -19.14
N HIS A 120 -5.69 29.80 -19.63
CA HIS A 120 -6.96 29.26 -20.11
C HIS A 120 -7.20 27.90 -19.45
N GLU A 121 -8.36 27.76 -18.83
CA GLU A 121 -8.80 26.52 -18.19
C GLU A 121 -8.84 25.40 -19.26
N THR A 122 -7.94 24.43 -19.12
CA THR A 122 -7.95 23.20 -19.90
C THR A 122 -8.29 22.04 -18.97
N GLU A 123 -8.96 21.04 -19.51
CA GLU A 123 -9.30 19.81 -18.77
C GLU A 123 -8.14 18.83 -18.86
N VAL A 124 -7.79 18.22 -17.75
CA VAL A 124 -6.75 17.20 -17.66
C VAL A 124 -7.32 15.95 -16.97
N ALA A 125 -7.26 14.83 -17.65
CA ALA A 125 -7.52 13.52 -17.07
C ALA A 125 -6.20 12.92 -16.57
N LYS A 126 -6.18 12.48 -15.32
CA LYS A 126 -5.02 11.87 -14.67
C LYS A 126 -5.37 10.45 -14.25
N ILE A 127 -4.47 9.53 -14.50
CA ILE A 127 -4.56 8.16 -14.03
C ILE A 127 -3.18 7.69 -13.54
N PHE A 128 -3.15 7.04 -12.39
CA PHE A 128 -1.98 6.31 -11.92
C PHE A 128 -2.18 4.83 -12.25
N SER A 129 -1.65 4.42 -13.40
CA SER A 129 -1.70 3.02 -13.80
C SER A 129 -0.75 2.20 -12.94
N GLN A 130 -1.25 1.14 -12.32
CA GLN A 130 -0.46 0.25 -11.47
C GLN A 130 -0.73 -1.21 -11.83
N LYS A 131 0.34 -1.94 -12.08
CA LYS A 131 0.36 -3.38 -12.27
C LYS A 131 1.63 -3.96 -11.64
N ASP A 132 1.52 -5.06 -10.93
CA ASP A 132 2.63 -5.80 -10.31
C ASP A 132 3.58 -4.90 -9.49
N GLY A 133 3.01 -3.96 -8.71
CA GLY A 133 3.76 -3.03 -7.87
C GLY A 133 4.40 -1.84 -8.60
N VAL A 134 4.40 -1.85 -9.93
CA VAL A 134 4.92 -0.74 -10.75
C VAL A 134 3.81 0.28 -11.00
N ARG A 135 4.01 1.52 -10.55
CA ARG A 135 3.08 2.63 -10.70
C ARG A 135 3.62 3.66 -11.70
N LYS A 136 2.82 4.02 -12.70
CA LYS A 136 3.18 5.03 -13.70
C LYS A 136 2.06 6.05 -13.86
N PRO A 137 2.35 7.36 -13.77
CA PRO A 137 1.37 8.41 -14.04
C PRO A 137 1.13 8.51 -15.54
N LEU A 138 -0.11 8.69 -15.92
CA LEU A 138 -0.55 9.02 -17.27
C LEU A 138 -1.45 10.26 -17.21
N ASN A 139 -1.13 11.28 -18.00
CA ASN A 139 -1.92 12.49 -18.09
C ASN A 139 -2.42 12.69 -19.52
N ILE A 140 -3.72 12.94 -19.67
CA ILE A 140 -4.34 13.30 -20.94
C ILE A 140 -4.83 14.73 -20.82
N GLU A 141 -4.29 15.62 -21.65
CA GLU A 141 -4.62 17.05 -21.67
C GLU A 141 -5.43 17.38 -22.90
N LYS A 142 -6.57 18.08 -22.74
CA LYS A 142 -7.32 18.65 -23.84
C LYS A 142 -6.74 20.03 -24.18
N ARG A 143 -6.33 20.22 -25.43
CA ARG A 143 -5.86 21.51 -25.93
C ARG A 143 -7.03 22.40 -26.33
N ARG A 144 -6.77 23.69 -26.56
CA ARG A 144 -7.76 24.68 -27.03
C ARG A 144 -8.35 24.35 -28.40
N ASP A 145 -7.57 23.72 -29.27
CA ASP A 145 -7.98 23.25 -30.59
C ASP A 145 -8.84 21.99 -30.53
N GLY A 146 -9.15 21.49 -29.32
CA GLY A 146 -9.91 20.26 -29.09
C GLY A 146 -9.08 19.00 -29.13
N MET A 147 -7.80 19.05 -29.50
CA MET A 147 -6.94 17.87 -29.52
C MET A 147 -6.66 17.31 -28.14
N LEU A 148 -6.80 16.00 -27.99
CA LEU A 148 -6.40 15.26 -26.80
C LEU A 148 -4.95 14.79 -26.94
N MET A 149 -4.12 15.22 -26.01
CA MET A 149 -2.68 14.90 -25.97
C MET A 149 -2.39 14.07 -24.71
N VAL A 150 -1.64 13.01 -24.88
CA VAL A 150 -1.21 12.14 -23.77
C VAL A 150 0.27 12.34 -23.47
N LYS A 151 0.60 12.42 -22.18
CA LYS A 151 1.98 12.41 -21.67
C LYS A 151 2.27 11.08 -21.04
N ILE A 152 3.18 10.32 -21.62
CA ILE A 152 3.65 9.03 -21.13
C ILE A 152 5.11 9.18 -20.73
N PRO A 153 5.47 9.20 -19.43
CA PRO A 153 6.85 9.44 -19.01
C PRO A 153 7.87 8.45 -19.57
N SER A 154 7.45 7.20 -19.84
CA SER A 154 8.31 6.18 -20.43
C SER A 154 8.51 6.32 -21.94
N ALA A 155 7.67 7.11 -22.63
CA ALA A 155 7.79 7.35 -24.08
C ALA A 155 8.50 8.69 -24.42
N GLY A 156 8.93 9.42 -23.38
CA GLY A 156 9.63 10.71 -23.53
C GLY A 156 8.86 11.89 -22.98
N THR A 157 9.39 13.08 -23.17
CA THR A 157 8.82 14.33 -22.65
C THR A 157 7.78 14.97 -23.58
N THR A 158 7.75 14.58 -24.86
CA THR A 158 6.87 15.16 -25.88
C THR A 158 5.47 14.55 -25.78
N PRO A 159 4.40 15.38 -25.67
CA PRO A 159 3.04 14.89 -25.68
C PRO A 159 2.69 14.26 -27.04
N ILE A 160 1.97 13.16 -27.03
CA ILE A 160 1.55 12.40 -28.22
C ILE A 160 0.04 12.58 -28.40
N PRO A 161 -0.50 12.74 -29.62
CA PRO A 161 -1.95 12.70 -29.86
C PRO A 161 -2.56 11.38 -29.39
N VAL A 162 -3.67 11.44 -28.66
CA VAL A 162 -4.35 10.23 -28.14
C VAL A 162 -4.75 9.28 -29.26
N VAL A 163 -5.20 9.81 -30.40
CA VAL A 163 -5.58 9.00 -31.57
C VAL A 163 -4.40 8.16 -32.07
N LEU A 164 -3.19 8.76 -32.11
CA LEU A 164 -1.99 8.03 -32.50
C LEU A 164 -1.64 6.91 -31.52
N LEU A 165 -1.81 7.17 -30.22
CA LEU A 165 -1.63 6.13 -29.20
C LEU A 165 -2.64 4.99 -29.36
N MET A 166 -3.93 5.31 -29.60
CA MET A 166 -4.97 4.29 -29.78
C MET A 166 -4.70 3.41 -31.00
N ARG A 167 -4.25 4.02 -32.11
CA ARG A 167 -3.82 3.24 -33.29
C ARG A 167 -2.63 2.35 -32.99
N SER A 168 -1.64 2.82 -32.26
CA SER A 168 -0.46 2.01 -31.88
C SER A 168 -0.83 0.86 -30.93
N LEU A 169 -1.96 0.97 -30.21
CA LEU A 169 -2.51 -0.08 -29.37
C LEU A 169 -3.45 -1.05 -30.11
N GLY A 170 -3.59 -0.91 -31.43
CA GLY A 170 -4.32 -1.85 -32.28
C GLY A 170 -5.73 -1.41 -32.71
N MET A 171 -6.14 -0.17 -32.42
CA MET A 171 -7.40 0.38 -32.94
C MET A 171 -7.17 0.96 -34.34
N GLU A 172 -7.52 0.22 -35.39
CA GLU A 172 -7.26 0.63 -36.77
C GLU A 172 -8.35 1.57 -37.36
N ASN A 173 -9.58 1.39 -36.86
CA ASN A 173 -10.75 2.07 -37.46
C ASN A 173 -11.07 3.40 -36.75
N ASP A 174 -11.16 4.49 -37.49
CA ASP A 174 -11.47 5.82 -36.96
C ASP A 174 -12.83 5.87 -36.24
N LYS A 175 -13.82 5.13 -36.73
CA LYS A 175 -15.15 5.01 -36.10
C LYS A 175 -15.03 4.36 -34.72
N GLU A 176 -14.19 3.36 -34.58
CA GLU A 176 -13.93 2.65 -33.33
C GLU A 176 -13.27 3.58 -32.33
N ILE A 177 -12.22 4.28 -32.75
CA ILE A 177 -11.52 5.28 -31.93
C ILE A 177 -12.48 6.38 -31.47
N PHE A 178 -13.28 6.92 -32.40
CA PHE A 178 -14.23 7.96 -32.05
C PHE A 178 -15.28 7.47 -31.05
N THR A 179 -15.83 6.27 -31.28
CA THR A 179 -16.79 5.65 -30.35
C THR A 179 -16.22 5.43 -28.97
N ALA A 180 -14.94 5.03 -28.88
CA ALA A 180 -14.24 4.83 -27.61
C ALA A 180 -14.01 6.14 -26.85
N ILE A 181 -13.76 7.25 -27.54
CA ILE A 181 -13.54 8.57 -26.91
C ILE A 181 -14.86 9.26 -26.55
N ALA A 182 -15.80 9.35 -27.50
CA ALA A 182 -17.04 10.10 -27.35
C ALA A 182 -18.20 9.32 -26.70
N GLY A 183 -18.05 7.99 -26.66
CA GLY A 183 -19.10 7.09 -26.23
C GLY A 183 -20.13 6.77 -27.35
N PRO A 184 -20.87 5.66 -27.22
CA PRO A 184 -21.77 5.16 -28.27
C PRO A 184 -22.92 6.10 -28.57
N ALA A 185 -23.44 6.82 -27.59
CA ALA A 185 -24.57 7.73 -27.77
C ALA A 185 -24.20 9.00 -28.56
N GLU A 186 -22.98 9.51 -28.41
CA GLU A 186 -22.50 10.66 -29.17
C GLU A 186 -21.98 10.25 -30.56
N ALA A 187 -21.40 9.08 -30.69
CA ALA A 187 -20.96 8.55 -31.97
C ALA A 187 -22.12 8.39 -32.97
N MET A 188 -23.31 8.05 -32.49
CA MET A 188 -24.52 7.94 -33.35
C MET A 188 -25.00 9.28 -33.95
N LYS A 189 -24.60 10.43 -33.40
CA LYS A 189 -25.00 11.74 -33.93
C LYS A 189 -24.22 12.15 -35.20
N TYR A 190 -23.10 11.49 -35.44
CA TYR A 190 -22.15 11.81 -36.53
C TYR A 190 -22.02 10.69 -37.58
N THR A 191 -22.82 9.65 -37.49
CA THR A 191 -22.99 8.58 -38.50
C THR A 191 -24.28 8.76 -39.25
#